data_7957f918677c224dd7e80367a015cfa8
#
_entry.id   7957f918677c224dd7e80367a015cfa8
#
_cell.length_a   1.000
_cell.length_b   1.000
_cell.length_c   1.000
_cell.angle_alpha   90.00
_cell.angle_beta   90.00
_cell.angle_gamma   90.00
#
_symmetry.space_group_name_H-M   'P 1'
#
loop_
_entity.id
_entity.type
_entity.pdbx_description
1 polymer ?
#
loop_
_entity_poly.entity_id
_entity_poly.type
_entity_poly.pdbx_seq_one_letter_code
_entity_poly.pdbx_strand_id
1 'polypeptide(L)'
;DPMAAVVLERAALTAAAHGKTSEATQTWQLLLDRFPKAPGSAWARLALGNNNPALHQQLLQQQPAHPAALTLAARDGSEALASHQGALHLARWNAHRAGALELMLDACQATGAQAPQPDQRQTLAQALAQRGHAESALTCLQELDAAPETQLAIGRSLLLHGDPGAGTAQLLTLAQSNPNHPASLEAARILSEPLDPEPGILDALPASLEERSAAVAAARVRLAGGDGADAALSRWPNDPDIWQLQWDLAREAFLAGDWDRARALLERPDEDGPLPPPLETRRLFWLGLSHKQLGETTKAERTWRRLIGAFPGGYYRWRAMEHLGVAEPLALRSPDPQQEPPAWQPLNSHHRLVNELWRLGQVHAAWEAWQAQADPAVPPPPEERLAEGRLRLAVGDTWMG
;
A
#
# COMPACT_ATOMS: atom_id res chain seq x y z
N ASP A 1 -33.89 6.44 4.18
CA ASP A 1 -33.41 5.42 3.26
C ASP A 1 -32.13 5.90 2.58
N PRO A 2 -31.01 5.21 2.73
CA PRO A 2 -29.73 5.60 2.13
C PRO A 2 -29.77 5.63 0.59
N MET A 3 -30.67 4.86 -0.02
CA MET A 3 -30.85 4.85 -1.50
C MET A 3 -31.53 6.11 -2.02
N ALA A 4 -32.27 6.86 -1.20
CA ALA A 4 -32.93 8.08 -1.65
C ALA A 4 -31.92 9.13 -2.14
N ALA A 5 -30.77 9.23 -1.47
CA ALA A 5 -29.68 10.11 -1.90
C ALA A 5 -29.12 9.73 -3.27
N VAL A 6 -28.94 8.42 -3.53
CA VAL A 6 -28.45 7.90 -4.81
C VAL A 6 -29.47 8.17 -5.94
N VAL A 7 -30.76 8.02 -5.65
CA VAL A 7 -31.81 8.34 -6.64
C VAL A 7 -31.79 9.83 -7.02
N LEU A 8 -31.66 10.73 -6.05
CA LEU A 8 -31.55 12.16 -6.30
C LEU A 8 -30.28 12.51 -7.11
N GLU A 9 -29.15 11.92 -6.74
CA GLU A 9 -27.89 12.09 -7.48
C GLU A 9 -28.08 11.67 -8.96
N ARG A 10 -28.60 10.48 -9.21
CA ARG A 10 -28.85 9.97 -10.58
C ARG A 10 -29.83 10.84 -11.34
N ALA A 11 -30.90 11.32 -10.69
CA ALA A 11 -31.86 12.24 -11.29
C ALA A 11 -31.21 13.56 -11.73
N ALA A 12 -30.39 14.15 -10.85
CA ALA A 12 -29.67 15.39 -11.12
C ALA A 12 -28.65 15.24 -12.26
N LEU A 13 -27.86 14.15 -12.27
CA LEU A 13 -26.92 13.83 -13.35
C LEU A 13 -27.64 13.63 -14.69
N THR A 14 -28.77 12.91 -14.69
CA THR A 14 -29.57 12.69 -15.87
C THR A 14 -30.16 13.99 -16.41
N ALA A 15 -30.71 14.85 -15.53
CA ALA A 15 -31.24 16.15 -15.93
C ALA A 15 -30.11 17.03 -16.56
N ALA A 16 -28.94 17.05 -15.94
CA ALA A 16 -27.77 17.78 -16.45
C ALA A 16 -27.33 17.28 -17.83
N ALA A 17 -27.26 15.95 -18.02
CA ALA A 17 -26.88 15.33 -19.30
C ALA A 17 -27.87 15.65 -20.42
N HIS A 18 -29.15 15.91 -20.11
CA HIS A 18 -30.18 16.30 -21.05
C HIS A 18 -30.32 17.83 -21.20
N GLY A 19 -29.41 18.63 -20.66
CA GLY A 19 -29.43 20.10 -20.74
C GLY A 19 -30.49 20.76 -19.89
N LYS A 20 -31.17 20.03 -19.00
CA LYS A 20 -32.22 20.56 -18.09
C LYS A 20 -31.59 21.19 -16.85
N THR A 21 -30.85 22.26 -17.04
CA THR A 21 -30.01 22.89 -16.00
C THR A 21 -30.79 23.28 -14.75
N SER A 22 -32.01 23.84 -14.90
CA SER A 22 -32.83 24.26 -13.76
C SER A 22 -33.29 23.06 -12.92
N GLU A 23 -33.74 21.97 -13.58
CA GLU A 23 -34.17 20.72 -12.92
C GLU A 23 -32.97 20.08 -12.18
N ALA A 24 -31.81 20.02 -12.82
CA ALA A 24 -30.57 19.52 -12.21
C ALA A 24 -30.20 20.33 -10.96
N THR A 25 -30.20 21.67 -11.05
CA THR A 25 -29.87 22.54 -9.93
C THR A 25 -30.81 22.36 -8.73
N GLN A 26 -32.11 22.29 -8.99
CA GLN A 26 -33.11 22.06 -7.93
C GLN A 26 -32.93 20.67 -7.27
N THR A 27 -32.61 19.65 -8.06
CA THR A 27 -32.40 18.30 -7.55
C THR A 27 -31.10 18.21 -6.75
N TRP A 28 -30.02 18.88 -7.20
CA TRP A 28 -28.78 18.99 -6.40
C TRP A 28 -29.01 19.71 -5.08
N GLN A 29 -29.79 20.81 -5.06
CA GLN A 29 -30.12 21.52 -3.84
C GLN A 29 -30.91 20.62 -2.88
N LEU A 30 -31.93 19.91 -3.39
CA LEU A 30 -32.71 18.97 -2.59
C LEU A 30 -31.85 17.85 -1.99
N LEU A 31 -30.84 17.37 -2.72
CA LEU A 31 -29.90 16.37 -2.22
C LEU A 31 -29.07 16.92 -1.05
N LEU A 32 -28.54 18.14 -1.16
CA LEU A 32 -27.79 18.78 -0.08
C LEU A 32 -28.64 19.05 1.15
N ASP A 33 -29.89 19.51 0.98
CA ASP A 33 -30.78 19.85 2.07
C ASP A 33 -31.20 18.61 2.87
N ARG A 34 -31.47 17.52 2.19
CA ARG A 34 -31.97 16.28 2.82
C ARG A 34 -30.89 15.29 3.22
N PHE A 35 -29.77 15.26 2.49
CA PHE A 35 -28.72 14.23 2.65
C PHE A 35 -27.31 14.85 2.57
N PRO A 36 -26.98 15.87 3.40
CA PRO A 36 -25.72 16.63 3.30
C PRO A 36 -24.45 15.76 3.54
N LYS A 37 -24.60 14.61 4.19
CA LYS A 37 -23.51 13.67 4.50
C LYS A 37 -23.46 12.46 3.54
N ALA A 38 -24.39 12.35 2.60
CA ALA A 38 -24.37 11.26 1.64
C ALA A 38 -23.18 11.42 0.67
N PRO A 39 -22.58 10.32 0.15
CA PRO A 39 -21.50 10.41 -0.85
C PRO A 39 -21.85 11.29 -2.03
N GLY A 40 -23.04 11.13 -2.63
CA GLY A 40 -23.51 11.92 -3.76
C GLY A 40 -23.63 13.43 -3.50
N SER A 41 -23.64 13.87 -2.21
CA SER A 41 -23.61 15.28 -1.86
C SER A 41 -22.31 15.98 -2.32
N ALA A 42 -21.23 15.22 -2.55
CA ALA A 42 -19.98 15.74 -3.12
C ALA A 42 -20.17 16.27 -4.55
N TRP A 43 -20.87 15.53 -5.39
CA TRP A 43 -21.21 15.96 -6.75
C TRP A 43 -22.14 17.19 -6.74
N ALA A 44 -23.08 17.23 -5.79
CA ALA A 44 -23.95 18.39 -5.61
C ALA A 44 -23.15 19.65 -5.23
N ARG A 45 -22.19 19.52 -4.29
CA ARG A 45 -21.29 20.63 -3.92
C ARG A 45 -20.44 21.10 -5.09
N LEU A 46 -19.94 20.17 -5.90
CA LEU A 46 -19.17 20.48 -7.09
C LEU A 46 -20.02 21.24 -8.12
N ALA A 47 -21.23 20.76 -8.39
CA ALA A 47 -22.11 21.34 -9.40
C ALA A 47 -22.63 22.73 -9.01
N LEU A 48 -23.00 22.92 -7.75
CA LEU A 48 -23.55 24.19 -7.24
C LEU A 48 -22.47 25.19 -6.83
N GLY A 49 -21.24 24.72 -6.59
CA GLY A 49 -20.13 25.53 -6.11
C GLY A 49 -19.69 26.64 -7.06
N ASN A 50 -19.95 26.52 -8.36
CA ASN A 50 -19.66 27.56 -9.33
C ASN A 50 -20.41 28.89 -9.01
N ASN A 51 -21.60 28.81 -8.41
CA ASN A 51 -22.39 29.96 -7.96
C ASN A 51 -22.26 30.22 -6.46
N ASN A 52 -21.60 29.34 -5.72
CA ASN A 52 -21.39 29.44 -4.26
C ASN A 52 -20.04 28.81 -3.87
N PRO A 53 -18.94 29.58 -3.90
CA PRO A 53 -17.59 29.06 -3.60
C PRO A 53 -17.45 28.40 -2.24
N ALA A 54 -18.29 28.73 -1.26
CA ALA A 54 -18.28 28.06 0.04
C ALA A 54 -18.57 26.53 -0.06
N LEU A 55 -19.35 26.11 -1.05
CA LEU A 55 -19.62 24.69 -1.30
C LEU A 55 -18.37 23.95 -1.80
N HIS A 56 -17.53 24.60 -2.60
CA HIS A 56 -16.24 24.05 -3.02
C HIS A 56 -15.31 23.86 -1.82
N GLN A 57 -15.23 24.82 -0.91
CA GLN A 57 -14.45 24.68 0.32
C GLN A 57 -14.98 23.55 1.21
N GLN A 58 -16.29 23.46 1.38
CA GLN A 58 -16.91 22.36 2.12
C GLN A 58 -16.61 20.99 1.46
N LEU A 59 -16.63 20.90 0.15
CA LEU A 59 -16.29 19.68 -0.58
C LEU A 59 -14.87 19.21 -0.26
N LEU A 60 -13.88 20.09 -0.38
CA LEU A 60 -12.48 19.77 -0.11
C LEU A 60 -12.21 19.40 1.36
N GLN A 61 -12.98 19.97 2.30
CA GLN A 61 -12.81 19.71 3.74
C GLN A 61 -13.55 18.45 4.21
N GLN A 62 -14.78 18.24 3.75
CA GLN A 62 -15.64 17.17 4.26
C GLN A 62 -15.51 15.84 3.51
N GLN A 63 -15.14 15.90 2.24
CA GLN A 63 -15.03 14.73 1.36
C GLN A 63 -13.78 14.82 0.47
N PRO A 64 -12.58 14.97 1.07
CA PRO A 64 -11.37 15.31 0.34
C PRO A 64 -10.91 14.23 -0.66
N ALA A 65 -11.10 12.94 -0.35
CA ALA A 65 -10.73 11.84 -1.24
C ALA A 65 -11.78 11.54 -2.32
N HIS A 66 -12.97 12.16 -2.23
CA HIS A 66 -14.06 11.88 -3.18
C HIS A 66 -13.69 12.33 -4.60
N PRO A 67 -14.06 11.57 -5.66
CA PRO A 67 -13.78 11.94 -7.05
C PRO A 67 -14.20 13.36 -7.44
N ALA A 68 -15.30 13.88 -6.89
CA ALA A 68 -15.72 15.28 -7.11
C ALA A 68 -14.71 16.30 -6.57
N ALA A 69 -14.14 16.05 -5.36
CA ALA A 69 -13.12 16.92 -4.77
C ALA A 69 -11.82 16.87 -5.59
N LEU A 70 -11.40 15.68 -6.00
CA LEU A 70 -10.23 15.50 -6.86
C LEU A 70 -10.43 16.13 -8.24
N THR A 71 -11.67 16.10 -8.77
CA THR A 71 -12.03 16.78 -10.04
C THR A 71 -11.98 18.29 -9.89
N LEU A 72 -12.48 18.84 -8.77
CA LEU A 72 -12.37 20.25 -8.47
C LEU A 72 -10.90 20.68 -8.37
N ALA A 73 -10.10 19.93 -7.62
CA ALA A 73 -8.69 20.21 -7.41
C ALA A 73 -7.84 20.15 -8.71
N ALA A 74 -8.23 19.31 -9.66
CA ALA A 74 -7.56 19.18 -10.95
C ALA A 74 -7.99 20.23 -12.01
N ARG A 75 -8.97 21.10 -11.70
CA ARG A 75 -9.37 22.18 -12.62
C ARG A 75 -8.30 23.26 -12.59
N ASP A 76 -7.61 23.42 -13.71
CA ASP A 76 -6.64 24.48 -13.90
C ASP A 76 -7.32 25.86 -13.87
N GLY A 77 -6.69 26.84 -13.20
CA GLY A 77 -7.08 28.25 -13.24
C GLY A 77 -8.49 28.57 -12.73
N SER A 78 -9.11 27.68 -11.93
CA SER A 78 -10.43 27.97 -11.40
C SER A 78 -10.34 29.08 -10.35
N GLU A 79 -11.04 30.22 -10.57
CA GLU A 79 -11.20 31.29 -9.59
C GLU A 79 -11.81 30.81 -8.26
N ALA A 80 -12.30 29.55 -8.24
CA ALA A 80 -12.92 28.91 -7.09
C ALA A 80 -11.93 28.44 -6.03
N LEU A 81 -10.65 28.31 -6.36
CA LEU A 81 -9.62 27.85 -5.43
C LEU A 81 -8.54 28.90 -5.22
N ALA A 82 -8.07 29.03 -3.99
CA ALA A 82 -6.88 29.83 -3.70
C ALA A 82 -5.65 29.26 -4.44
N SER A 83 -4.64 30.13 -4.68
CA SER A 83 -3.40 29.75 -5.33
C SER A 83 -2.84 28.43 -4.74
N HIS A 84 -2.51 27.49 -5.60
CA HIS A 84 -1.95 26.15 -5.28
C HIS A 84 -2.83 25.23 -4.45
N GLN A 85 -4.03 25.60 -4.05
CA GLN A 85 -4.91 24.74 -3.24
C GLN A 85 -5.23 23.44 -3.96
N GLY A 86 -5.44 23.47 -5.28
CA GLY A 86 -5.65 22.29 -6.11
C GLY A 86 -4.44 21.36 -6.10
N ALA A 87 -3.24 21.88 -6.35
CA ALA A 87 -1.98 21.14 -6.32
C ALA A 87 -1.74 20.48 -4.95
N LEU A 88 -1.93 21.24 -3.87
CA LEU A 88 -1.78 20.74 -2.50
C LEU A 88 -2.82 19.67 -2.14
N HIS A 89 -4.05 19.85 -2.61
CA HIS A 89 -5.09 18.85 -2.40
C HIS A 89 -4.74 17.54 -3.11
N LEU A 90 -4.33 17.62 -4.38
CA LEU A 90 -3.92 16.43 -5.13
C LEU A 90 -2.65 15.79 -4.56
N ALA A 91 -1.67 16.58 -4.11
CA ALA A 91 -0.47 16.07 -3.44
C ALA A 91 -0.80 15.20 -2.22
N ARG A 92 -1.81 15.60 -1.45
CA ARG A 92 -2.24 14.87 -0.24
C ARG A 92 -3.13 13.66 -0.54
N TRP A 93 -4.03 13.77 -1.50
CA TRP A 93 -5.13 12.83 -1.65
C TRP A 93 -5.06 11.95 -2.88
N ASN A 94 -4.43 12.42 -3.95
CA ASN A 94 -4.19 11.61 -5.16
C ASN A 94 -3.10 12.23 -6.05
N ALA A 95 -1.86 12.14 -5.62
CA ALA A 95 -0.72 12.66 -6.37
C ALA A 95 -0.56 12.00 -7.75
N HIS A 96 -1.06 10.78 -7.94
CA HIS A 96 -0.96 10.05 -9.22
C HIS A 96 -2.08 10.37 -10.23
N ARG A 97 -3.03 11.24 -9.87
CA ARG A 97 -4.09 11.66 -10.81
C ARG A 97 -3.49 12.35 -12.04
N ALA A 98 -4.09 12.13 -13.21
CA ALA A 98 -3.72 12.83 -14.43
C ALA A 98 -3.80 14.36 -14.23
N GLY A 99 -2.78 15.10 -14.68
CA GLY A 99 -2.63 16.55 -14.49
C GLY A 99 -2.11 16.98 -13.11
N ALA A 100 -2.01 16.08 -12.13
CA ALA A 100 -1.53 16.46 -10.80
C ALA A 100 -0.04 16.83 -10.79
N LEU A 101 0.76 16.18 -11.63
CA LEU A 101 2.20 16.46 -11.72
C LEU A 101 2.45 17.89 -12.19
N GLU A 102 1.83 18.28 -13.26
CA GLU A 102 1.95 19.63 -13.85
C GLU A 102 1.55 20.69 -12.84
N LEU A 103 0.41 20.52 -12.17
CA LEU A 103 -0.05 21.44 -11.13
C LEU A 103 0.92 21.56 -9.95
N MET A 104 1.52 20.44 -9.50
CA MET A 104 2.50 20.46 -8.43
C MET A 104 3.80 21.15 -8.86
N LEU A 105 4.26 20.92 -10.09
CA LEU A 105 5.46 21.57 -10.64
C LEU A 105 5.25 23.09 -10.78
N ASP A 106 4.11 23.51 -11.32
CA ASP A 106 3.76 24.92 -11.45
C ASP A 106 3.67 25.61 -10.08
N ALA A 107 3.07 24.93 -9.10
CA ALA A 107 3.02 25.42 -7.73
C ALA A 107 4.42 25.62 -7.13
N CYS A 108 5.35 24.68 -7.37
CA CYS A 108 6.73 24.80 -6.88
C CYS A 108 7.54 25.92 -7.54
N GLN A 109 7.20 26.29 -8.79
CA GLN A 109 7.85 27.37 -9.54
C GLN A 109 7.32 28.75 -9.20
N ALA A 110 6.19 28.85 -8.52
CA ALA A 110 5.59 30.12 -8.16
C ALA A 110 6.46 30.94 -7.21
N THR A 111 6.52 32.24 -7.43
CA THR A 111 7.39 33.18 -6.72
C THR A 111 6.59 34.36 -6.10
N GLY A 112 7.23 35.07 -5.19
CA GLY A 112 6.66 36.26 -4.57
C GLY A 112 5.45 35.93 -3.69
N ALA A 113 4.39 36.72 -3.78
CA ALA A 113 3.18 36.53 -2.96
C ALA A 113 2.39 35.27 -3.28
N GLN A 114 2.68 34.63 -4.40
CA GLN A 114 2.04 33.37 -4.80
C GLN A 114 2.91 32.14 -4.47
N ALA A 115 4.10 32.33 -3.91
CA ALA A 115 4.94 31.19 -3.54
C ALA A 115 4.27 30.33 -2.45
N PRO A 116 4.33 28.97 -2.55
CA PRO A 116 3.85 28.12 -1.48
C PRO A 116 4.59 28.38 -0.17
N GLN A 117 3.88 28.29 0.95
CA GLN A 117 4.48 28.37 2.28
C GLN A 117 5.41 27.18 2.56
N PRO A 118 6.34 27.27 3.53
CA PRO A 118 7.30 26.20 3.81
C PRO A 118 6.68 24.82 4.02
N ASP A 119 5.60 24.70 4.78
CA ASP A 119 4.86 23.47 5.01
C ASP A 119 4.17 22.92 3.74
N GLN A 120 3.70 23.84 2.88
CA GLN A 120 3.13 23.49 1.58
C GLN A 120 4.21 22.96 0.62
N ARG A 121 5.42 23.55 0.63
CA ARG A 121 6.56 23.05 -0.15
C ARG A 121 6.97 21.65 0.29
N GLN A 122 6.99 21.36 1.60
CA GLN A 122 7.23 20.00 2.11
C GLN A 122 6.20 19.00 1.54
N THR A 123 4.92 19.36 1.57
CA THR A 123 3.84 18.51 1.05
C THR A 123 4.00 18.23 -0.46
N LEU A 124 4.30 19.26 -1.25
CA LEU A 124 4.52 19.14 -2.69
C LEU A 124 5.78 18.31 -3.00
N ALA A 125 6.88 18.61 -2.32
CA ALA A 125 8.14 17.90 -2.51
C ALA A 125 8.02 16.41 -2.17
N GLN A 126 7.35 16.07 -1.06
CA GLN A 126 7.09 14.69 -0.69
C GLN A 126 6.28 13.96 -1.77
N ALA A 127 5.21 14.58 -2.28
CA ALA A 127 4.37 13.99 -3.32
C ALA A 127 5.13 13.83 -4.65
N LEU A 128 5.95 14.81 -5.05
CA LEU A 128 6.81 14.72 -6.23
C LEU A 128 7.83 13.57 -6.10
N ALA A 129 8.48 13.47 -4.95
CA ALA A 129 9.43 12.38 -4.68
C ALA A 129 8.76 11.00 -4.72
N GLN A 130 7.57 10.84 -4.12
CA GLN A 130 6.79 9.59 -4.17
C GLN A 130 6.41 9.18 -5.59
N ARG A 131 6.34 10.12 -6.52
CA ARG A 131 6.12 9.88 -7.95
C ARG A 131 7.40 9.62 -8.75
N GLY A 132 8.55 9.58 -8.13
CA GLY A 132 9.84 9.38 -8.82
C GLY A 132 10.50 10.66 -9.32
N HIS A 133 10.01 11.85 -8.94
CA HIS A 133 10.54 13.15 -9.36
C HIS A 133 11.40 13.82 -8.27
N ALA A 134 12.47 13.13 -7.83
CA ALA A 134 13.34 13.60 -6.74
C ALA A 134 13.99 14.96 -7.00
N GLU A 135 14.49 15.21 -8.21
CA GLU A 135 15.10 16.49 -8.56
C GLU A 135 14.11 17.65 -8.47
N SER A 136 12.88 17.43 -8.95
CA SER A 136 11.81 18.41 -8.83
C SER A 136 11.40 18.64 -7.37
N ALA A 137 11.42 17.58 -6.54
CA ALA A 137 11.17 17.69 -5.12
C ALA A 137 12.24 18.55 -4.41
N LEU A 138 13.51 18.33 -4.72
CA LEU A 138 14.62 19.15 -4.20
C LEU A 138 14.50 20.60 -4.65
N THR A 139 14.18 20.83 -5.91
CA THR A 139 13.93 22.19 -6.44
C THR A 139 12.76 22.86 -5.73
N CYS A 140 11.69 22.12 -5.44
CA CYS A 140 10.51 22.62 -4.73
C CYS A 140 10.83 23.07 -3.29
N LEU A 141 11.70 22.36 -2.59
CA LEU A 141 12.17 22.72 -1.24
C LEU A 141 12.99 24.01 -1.26
N GLN A 142 13.74 24.27 -2.33
CA GLN A 142 14.71 25.38 -2.40
C GLN A 142 15.77 25.26 -1.29
N GLU A 143 15.85 26.27 -0.42
CA GLU A 143 16.80 26.30 0.72
C GLU A 143 16.21 25.72 2.03
N LEU A 144 14.99 25.13 1.97
CA LEU A 144 14.36 24.53 3.14
C LEU A 144 14.97 23.18 3.44
N ASP A 145 15.26 22.91 4.71
CA ASP A 145 15.58 21.58 5.18
C ASP A 145 14.36 20.66 4.98
N ALA A 146 14.58 19.52 4.33
CA ALA A 146 13.52 18.55 4.14
C ALA A 146 13.12 17.90 5.48
N ALA A 147 11.83 17.78 5.73
CA ALA A 147 11.32 16.99 6.84
C ALA A 147 11.72 15.51 6.69
N PRO A 148 11.86 14.73 7.78
CA PRO A 148 12.33 13.35 7.70
C PRO A 148 11.57 12.46 6.72
N GLU A 149 10.26 12.58 6.64
CA GLU A 149 9.43 11.84 5.68
C GLU A 149 9.70 12.28 4.23
N THR A 150 9.94 13.56 4.02
CA THR A 150 10.30 14.10 2.70
C THR A 150 11.70 13.64 2.29
N GLN A 151 12.66 13.64 3.23
CA GLN A 151 14.01 13.10 3.00
C GLN A 151 13.96 11.62 2.63
N LEU A 152 13.17 10.82 3.34
CA LEU A 152 12.95 9.40 3.02
C LEU A 152 12.39 9.23 1.60
N ALA A 153 11.36 9.99 1.24
CA ALA A 153 10.74 9.91 -0.08
C ALA A 153 11.74 10.29 -1.19
N ILE A 154 12.53 11.35 -1.00
CA ILE A 154 13.57 11.79 -1.94
C ILE A 154 14.65 10.70 -2.07
N GLY A 155 15.18 10.19 -0.96
CA GLY A 155 16.20 9.14 -0.99
C GLY A 155 15.75 7.88 -1.73
N ARG A 156 14.51 7.41 -1.46
CA ARG A 156 13.91 6.28 -2.20
C ARG A 156 13.74 6.57 -3.69
N SER A 157 13.28 7.77 -4.02
CA SER A 157 13.09 8.18 -5.41
C SER A 157 14.40 8.21 -6.18
N LEU A 158 15.46 8.72 -5.58
CA LEU A 158 16.82 8.73 -6.18
C LEU A 158 17.35 7.31 -6.36
N LEU A 159 17.17 6.41 -5.39
CA LEU A 159 17.57 5.00 -5.50
C LEU A 159 16.88 4.28 -6.67
N LEU A 160 15.59 4.53 -6.88
CA LEU A 160 14.77 3.78 -7.83
C LEU A 160 14.76 4.41 -9.23
N HIS A 161 14.86 5.72 -9.35
CA HIS A 161 14.57 6.46 -10.57
C HIS A 161 15.64 7.52 -10.93
N GLY A 162 16.65 7.71 -10.08
CA GLY A 162 17.66 8.73 -10.26
C GLY A 162 19.09 8.21 -10.05
N ASP A 163 19.88 8.94 -9.27
CA ASP A 163 21.25 8.57 -8.86
C ASP A 163 21.22 7.74 -7.56
N PRO A 164 21.52 6.43 -7.63
CA PRO A 164 21.53 5.57 -6.45
C PRO A 164 22.54 6.01 -5.37
N GLY A 165 23.69 6.56 -5.78
CA GLY A 165 24.69 7.09 -4.85
C GLY A 165 24.17 8.28 -4.05
N ALA A 166 23.52 9.23 -4.74
CA ALA A 166 22.86 10.36 -4.08
C ALA A 166 21.69 9.89 -3.18
N GLY A 167 20.94 8.87 -3.62
CA GLY A 167 19.86 8.26 -2.83
C GLY A 167 20.37 7.65 -1.53
N THR A 168 21.45 6.87 -1.61
CA THR A 168 22.13 6.28 -0.45
C THR A 168 22.63 7.36 0.51
N ALA A 169 23.30 8.39 -0.01
CA ALA A 169 23.79 9.51 0.82
C ALA A 169 22.64 10.25 1.51
N GLN A 170 21.52 10.47 0.82
CA GLN A 170 20.34 11.12 1.40
C GLN A 170 19.72 10.31 2.54
N LEU A 171 19.58 8.99 2.36
CA LEU A 171 19.05 8.09 3.40
C LEU A 171 19.99 7.97 4.59
N LEU A 172 21.31 7.93 4.35
CA LEU A 172 22.31 7.90 5.43
C LEU A 172 22.30 9.20 6.23
N THR A 173 22.21 10.35 5.56
CA THR A 173 22.08 11.66 6.22
C THR A 173 20.83 11.71 7.09
N LEU A 174 19.69 11.21 6.61
CA LEU A 174 18.45 11.11 7.39
C LEU A 174 18.66 10.25 8.65
N ALA A 175 19.26 9.07 8.50
CA ALA A 175 19.51 8.13 9.59
C ALA A 175 20.40 8.76 10.68
N GLN A 176 21.43 9.52 10.28
CA GLN A 176 22.38 10.17 11.18
C GLN A 176 21.79 11.40 11.88
N SER A 177 21.05 12.24 11.14
CA SER A 177 20.51 13.49 11.66
C SER A 177 19.29 13.29 12.57
N ASN A 178 18.51 12.25 12.34
CA ASN A 178 17.25 11.99 13.03
C ASN A 178 17.14 10.52 13.53
N PRO A 179 18.11 9.99 14.28
CA PRO A 179 18.20 8.54 14.54
C PRO A 179 16.99 7.96 15.28
N ASN A 180 16.22 8.78 15.98
CA ASN A 180 15.03 8.33 16.72
C ASN A 180 13.72 8.43 15.91
N HIS A 181 13.75 9.01 14.71
CA HIS A 181 12.56 9.19 13.90
C HIS A 181 12.16 7.88 13.19
N PRO A 182 10.86 7.57 13.04
CA PRO A 182 10.41 6.37 12.29
C PRO A 182 10.95 6.30 10.86
N ALA A 183 11.03 7.44 10.15
CA ALA A 183 11.59 7.50 8.81
C ALA A 183 13.05 7.03 8.75
N SER A 184 13.84 7.23 9.83
CA SER A 184 15.23 6.78 9.91
C SER A 184 15.36 5.27 10.09
N LEU A 185 14.40 4.63 10.79
CA LEU A 185 14.32 3.16 10.82
C LEU A 185 14.05 2.59 9.44
N GLU A 186 13.13 3.20 8.69
CA GLU A 186 12.84 2.79 7.32
C GLU A 186 14.02 3.08 6.38
N ALA A 187 14.73 4.20 6.54
CA ALA A 187 15.96 4.47 5.79
C ALA A 187 17.04 3.42 6.07
N ALA A 188 17.25 3.06 7.35
CA ALA A 188 18.20 2.01 7.73
C ALA A 188 17.78 0.63 7.15
N ARG A 189 16.48 0.31 7.13
CA ARG A 189 15.95 -0.90 6.50
C ARG A 189 16.29 -0.93 5.01
N ILE A 190 16.00 0.15 4.27
CA ILE A 190 16.29 0.25 2.83
C ILE A 190 17.79 0.10 2.55
N LEU A 191 18.65 0.73 3.35
CA LEU A 191 20.11 0.64 3.21
C LEU A 191 20.66 -0.76 3.53
N SER A 192 19.92 -1.58 4.28
CA SER A 192 20.28 -2.93 4.69
C SER A 192 19.67 -4.04 3.81
N GLU A 193 18.77 -3.69 2.90
CA GLU A 193 17.99 -4.64 2.07
C GLU A 193 18.80 -5.38 0.99
N PRO A 194 19.90 -4.84 0.40
CA PRO A 194 20.70 -5.57 -0.56
C PRO A 194 21.16 -6.92 -0.01
N LEU A 195 21.14 -7.96 -0.86
CA LEU A 195 21.63 -9.31 -0.50
C LEU A 195 23.14 -9.31 -0.16
N ASP A 196 23.86 -8.34 -0.69
CA ASP A 196 25.27 -8.07 -0.41
C ASP A 196 25.40 -6.60 0.04
N PRO A 197 25.07 -6.31 1.31
CA PRO A 197 25.09 -4.96 1.82
C PRO A 197 26.54 -4.43 1.93
N GLU A 198 26.74 -3.17 1.58
CA GLU A 198 28.05 -2.54 1.68
C GLU A 198 28.44 -2.30 3.15
N PRO A 199 29.55 -2.91 3.63
CA PRO A 199 29.95 -2.77 5.04
C PRO A 199 30.07 -1.30 5.49
N GLY A 200 30.63 -0.43 4.64
CA GLY A 200 30.83 0.97 4.96
C GLY A 200 29.53 1.76 5.17
N ILE A 201 28.44 1.36 4.50
CA ILE A 201 27.11 1.96 4.70
C ILE A 201 26.57 1.56 6.07
N LEU A 202 26.64 0.28 6.41
CA LEU A 202 26.18 -0.21 7.71
C LEU A 202 27.02 0.38 8.87
N ASP A 203 28.34 0.52 8.69
CA ASP A 203 29.24 1.09 9.70
C ASP A 203 28.96 2.59 9.96
N ALA A 204 28.40 3.28 8.97
CA ALA A 204 28.02 4.68 9.07
C ALA A 204 26.66 4.90 9.75
N LEU A 205 25.87 3.83 9.98
CA LEU A 205 24.58 3.93 10.68
C LEU A 205 24.78 4.18 12.18
N PRO A 206 23.95 5.02 12.82
CA PRO A 206 23.98 5.22 14.27
C PRO A 206 23.72 3.91 15.03
N ALA A 207 24.47 3.66 16.10
CA ALA A 207 24.32 2.47 16.96
C ALA A 207 22.89 2.29 17.50
N SER A 208 22.19 3.39 17.79
CA SER A 208 20.79 3.35 18.23
C SER A 208 19.83 2.77 17.19
N LEU A 209 20.14 2.85 15.89
CA LEU A 209 19.36 2.23 14.82
C LEU A 209 19.71 0.75 14.69
N GLU A 210 20.98 0.37 14.84
CA GLU A 210 21.38 -1.05 14.85
C GLU A 210 20.67 -1.85 15.95
N GLU A 211 20.53 -1.26 17.13
CA GLU A 211 19.81 -1.90 18.24
C GLU A 211 18.31 -2.04 18.01
N ARG A 212 17.72 -1.27 17.11
CA ARG A 212 16.27 -1.18 16.90
C ARG A 212 15.80 -1.73 15.57
N SER A 213 16.70 -2.05 14.65
CA SER A 213 16.37 -2.51 13.29
C SER A 213 16.73 -3.98 13.09
N ALA A 214 15.71 -4.78 12.89
CA ALA A 214 15.88 -6.18 12.50
C ALA A 214 16.59 -6.32 11.14
N ALA A 215 16.32 -5.42 10.19
CA ALA A 215 16.97 -5.38 8.88
C ALA A 215 18.49 -5.17 9.00
N VAL A 216 18.93 -4.21 9.83
CA VAL A 216 20.36 -3.97 10.05
C VAL A 216 21.02 -5.20 10.70
N ALA A 217 20.38 -5.79 11.72
CA ALA A 217 20.87 -7.01 12.35
C ALA A 217 20.98 -8.16 11.32
N ALA A 218 19.98 -8.35 10.48
CA ALA A 218 20.00 -9.36 9.43
C ALA A 218 21.14 -9.12 8.42
N ALA A 219 21.37 -7.87 8.01
CA ALA A 219 22.47 -7.51 7.11
C ALA A 219 23.84 -7.78 7.76
N ARG A 220 24.02 -7.44 9.04
CA ARG A 220 25.25 -7.74 9.79
C ARG A 220 25.52 -9.25 9.86
N VAL A 221 24.49 -10.06 10.13
CA VAL A 221 24.62 -11.54 10.15
C VAL A 221 25.04 -12.07 8.78
N ARG A 222 24.48 -11.54 7.67
CA ARG A 222 24.88 -11.93 6.30
C ARG A 222 26.35 -11.60 6.04
N LEU A 223 26.81 -10.39 6.38
CA LEU A 223 28.21 -9.99 6.24
C LEU A 223 29.17 -10.84 7.08
N ALA A 224 28.73 -11.29 8.26
CA ALA A 224 29.51 -12.15 9.13
C ALA A 224 29.44 -13.65 8.75
N GLY A 225 28.88 -14.01 7.56
CA GLY A 225 28.75 -15.37 7.13
C GLY A 225 27.84 -16.24 8.01
N GLY A 226 26.87 -15.62 8.67
CA GLY A 226 25.91 -16.27 9.55
C GLY A 226 26.22 -16.19 11.05
N ASP A 227 27.37 -15.62 11.42
CA ASP A 227 27.69 -15.40 12.83
C ASP A 227 26.70 -14.43 13.48
N GLY A 228 26.23 -14.76 14.69
CA GLY A 228 25.21 -13.97 15.39
C GLY A 228 23.77 -14.24 14.99
N ALA A 229 23.52 -15.22 14.10
CA ALA A 229 22.18 -15.56 13.62
C ALA A 229 21.22 -15.91 14.78
N ASP A 230 21.62 -16.74 15.73
CA ASP A 230 20.76 -17.18 16.84
C ASP A 230 20.28 -15.99 17.70
N ALA A 231 21.16 -15.02 17.93
CA ALA A 231 20.82 -13.80 18.66
C ALA A 231 19.80 -12.94 17.89
N ALA A 232 19.97 -12.77 16.57
CA ALA A 232 19.06 -12.00 15.74
C ALA A 232 17.69 -12.70 15.63
N LEU A 233 17.66 -14.02 15.38
CA LEU A 233 16.44 -14.83 15.31
C LEU A 233 15.65 -14.79 16.62
N SER A 234 16.33 -14.88 17.77
CA SER A 234 15.68 -14.83 19.08
C SER A 234 15.15 -13.46 19.45
N ARG A 235 15.83 -12.38 19.01
CA ARG A 235 15.44 -11.01 19.35
C ARG A 235 14.21 -10.51 18.58
N TRP A 236 14.05 -10.92 17.33
CA TRP A 236 12.96 -10.47 16.46
C TRP A 236 12.24 -11.63 15.75
N PRO A 237 11.66 -12.59 16.47
CA PRO A 237 11.11 -13.82 15.89
C PRO A 237 9.93 -13.57 14.93
N ASN A 238 9.29 -12.40 15.02
CA ASN A 238 8.11 -12.04 14.24
C ASN A 238 8.36 -10.91 13.23
N ASP A 239 9.63 -10.56 12.97
CA ASP A 239 9.99 -9.53 12.02
C ASP A 239 10.22 -10.11 10.60
N PRO A 240 9.65 -9.50 9.55
CA PRO A 240 9.82 -9.98 8.17
C PRO A 240 11.28 -10.09 7.70
N ASP A 241 12.15 -9.17 8.12
CA ASP A 241 13.56 -9.17 7.71
C ASP A 241 14.31 -10.35 8.33
N ILE A 242 13.90 -10.76 9.53
CA ILE A 242 14.44 -11.94 10.21
C ILE A 242 13.90 -13.23 9.61
N TRP A 243 12.63 -13.28 9.17
CA TRP A 243 12.12 -14.42 8.42
C TRP A 243 12.87 -14.64 7.11
N GLN A 244 13.23 -13.54 6.43
CA GLN A 244 14.03 -13.63 5.23
C GLN A 244 15.47 -14.09 5.53
N LEU A 245 16.11 -13.56 6.58
CA LEU A 245 17.42 -14.01 7.05
C LEU A 245 17.41 -15.53 7.36
N GLN A 246 16.43 -15.98 8.14
CA GLN A 246 16.27 -17.40 8.48
C GLN A 246 16.19 -18.28 7.22
N TRP A 247 15.42 -17.82 6.23
CA TRP A 247 15.31 -18.50 4.95
C TRP A 247 16.63 -18.53 4.16
N ASP A 248 17.34 -17.39 4.10
CA ASP A 248 18.60 -17.29 3.37
C ASP A 248 19.65 -18.27 3.95
N LEU A 249 19.80 -18.29 5.28
CA LEU A 249 20.68 -19.21 5.98
C LEU A 249 20.28 -20.69 5.78
N ALA A 250 18.98 -20.99 5.83
CA ALA A 250 18.48 -22.34 5.55
C ALA A 250 18.79 -22.76 4.11
N ARG A 251 18.65 -21.83 3.15
CA ARG A 251 18.97 -22.09 1.74
C ARG A 251 20.46 -22.34 1.52
N GLU A 252 21.33 -21.59 2.18
CA GLU A 252 22.77 -21.84 2.15
C GLU A 252 23.11 -23.23 2.70
N ALA A 253 22.51 -23.63 3.83
CA ALA A 253 22.66 -24.94 4.41
C ALA A 253 22.19 -26.05 3.43
N PHE A 254 21.07 -25.87 2.72
CA PHE A 254 20.61 -26.79 1.67
C PHE A 254 21.63 -26.95 0.56
N LEU A 255 22.21 -25.85 0.08
CA LEU A 255 23.18 -25.86 -1.00
C LEU A 255 24.48 -26.51 -0.58
N ALA A 256 24.85 -26.42 0.69
CA ALA A 256 26.00 -27.09 1.31
C ALA A 256 25.74 -28.55 1.64
N GLY A 257 24.49 -29.04 1.57
CA GLY A 257 24.11 -30.38 2.00
C GLY A 257 24.05 -30.57 3.53
N ASP A 258 24.10 -29.48 4.29
CA ASP A 258 23.98 -29.46 5.74
C ASP A 258 22.49 -29.46 6.17
N TRP A 259 21.91 -30.64 6.10
CA TRP A 259 20.48 -30.84 6.38
C TRP A 259 20.14 -30.70 7.87
N ASP A 260 21.08 -30.95 8.78
CA ASP A 260 20.88 -30.73 10.22
C ASP A 260 20.75 -29.25 10.53
N ARG A 261 21.64 -28.43 9.99
CA ARG A 261 21.56 -26.96 10.15
C ARG A 261 20.30 -26.40 9.50
N ALA A 262 19.98 -26.84 8.29
CA ALA A 262 18.77 -26.41 7.59
C ALA A 262 17.50 -26.75 8.39
N ARG A 263 17.43 -27.96 8.97
CA ARG A 263 16.32 -28.35 9.84
C ARG A 263 16.24 -27.45 11.07
N ALA A 264 17.35 -27.26 11.78
CA ALA A 264 17.39 -26.43 12.99
C ALA A 264 16.91 -24.99 12.71
N LEU A 265 17.32 -24.40 11.58
CA LEU A 265 16.87 -23.06 11.17
C LEU A 265 15.37 -23.00 10.82
N LEU A 266 14.78 -24.09 10.29
CA LEU A 266 13.37 -24.11 9.88
C LEU A 266 12.44 -24.61 11.01
N GLU A 267 12.96 -25.24 12.06
CA GLU A 267 12.21 -25.53 13.27
C GLU A 267 11.89 -24.21 13.97
N ARG A 268 10.62 -24.06 14.37
CA ARG A 268 10.12 -22.83 15.01
C ARG A 268 9.30 -23.22 16.22
N PRO A 269 9.52 -22.57 17.39
CA PRO A 269 8.68 -22.77 18.56
C PRO A 269 7.21 -22.42 18.27
N ASP A 270 6.28 -23.19 18.82
CA ASP A 270 4.84 -22.94 18.65
C ASP A 270 4.41 -21.58 19.26
N GLU A 271 5.12 -21.10 20.27
CA GLU A 271 4.92 -19.83 20.93
C GLU A 271 5.17 -18.59 20.04
N ASP A 272 6.01 -18.73 19.01
CA ASP A 272 6.27 -17.66 18.04
C ASP A 272 5.10 -17.46 17.06
N GLY A 273 4.11 -18.34 17.09
CA GLY A 273 2.98 -18.31 16.17
C GLY A 273 3.32 -18.70 14.73
N PRO A 274 2.32 -18.85 13.87
CA PRO A 274 2.52 -19.19 12.46
C PRO A 274 3.05 -18.00 11.67
N LEU A 275 3.92 -18.28 10.70
CA LEU A 275 4.31 -17.31 9.67
C LEU A 275 3.13 -16.98 8.74
N PRO A 276 3.18 -15.85 8.01
CA PRO A 276 2.25 -15.59 6.91
C PRO A 276 2.15 -16.80 5.95
N PRO A 277 0.96 -17.14 5.43
CA PRO A 277 0.73 -18.39 4.67
C PRO A 277 1.74 -18.70 3.57
N PRO A 278 2.21 -17.75 2.74
CA PRO A 278 3.22 -18.05 1.72
C PRO A 278 4.56 -18.52 2.31
N LEU A 279 4.96 -17.93 3.43
CA LEU A 279 6.21 -18.25 4.11
C LEU A 279 6.08 -19.57 4.90
N GLU A 280 4.95 -19.78 5.57
CA GLU A 280 4.69 -21.01 6.33
C GLU A 280 4.63 -22.24 5.42
N THR A 281 3.99 -22.13 4.25
CA THR A 281 3.95 -23.25 3.28
C THR A 281 5.35 -23.59 2.77
N ARG A 282 6.17 -22.58 2.48
CA ARG A 282 7.58 -22.74 2.09
C ARG A 282 8.37 -23.41 3.20
N ARG A 283 8.29 -22.89 4.41
CA ARG A 283 8.98 -23.41 5.59
C ARG A 283 8.65 -24.87 5.86
N LEU A 284 7.36 -25.22 5.93
CA LEU A 284 6.92 -26.60 6.19
C LEU A 284 7.36 -27.58 5.10
N PHE A 285 7.34 -27.15 3.84
CA PHE A 285 7.80 -28.02 2.74
C PHE A 285 9.29 -28.37 2.90
N TRP A 286 10.14 -27.34 3.09
CA TRP A 286 11.58 -27.53 3.19
C TRP A 286 12.00 -28.17 4.50
N LEU A 287 11.29 -27.95 5.60
CA LEU A 287 11.48 -28.68 6.85
C LEU A 287 11.19 -30.18 6.67
N GLY A 288 10.11 -30.53 5.98
CA GLY A 288 9.81 -31.91 5.63
C GLY A 288 10.89 -32.55 4.75
N LEU A 289 11.46 -31.77 3.80
CA LEU A 289 12.55 -32.23 2.96
C LEU A 289 13.82 -32.47 3.79
N SER A 290 14.16 -31.60 4.72
CA SER A 290 15.31 -31.77 5.63
C SER A 290 15.17 -33.03 6.46
N HIS A 291 14.00 -33.26 7.08
CA HIS A 291 13.71 -34.52 7.80
C HIS A 291 13.91 -35.76 6.91
N LYS A 292 13.43 -35.69 5.66
CA LYS A 292 13.60 -36.81 4.71
C LYS A 292 15.07 -37.11 4.42
N GLN A 293 15.88 -36.09 4.16
CA GLN A 293 17.30 -36.23 3.86
C GLN A 293 18.09 -36.77 5.06
N LEU A 294 17.66 -36.47 6.28
CA LEU A 294 18.22 -36.99 7.51
C LEU A 294 17.72 -38.42 7.85
N GLY A 295 16.89 -39.05 7.02
CA GLY A 295 16.32 -40.36 7.25
C GLY A 295 15.15 -40.38 8.24
N GLU A 296 14.68 -39.21 8.69
CA GLU A 296 13.56 -39.07 9.64
C GLU A 296 12.20 -39.09 8.90
N THR A 297 11.94 -40.19 8.17
CA THR A 297 10.79 -40.31 7.25
C THR A 297 9.45 -40.00 7.91
N THR A 298 9.23 -40.52 9.15
CA THR A 298 7.96 -40.27 9.87
C THR A 298 7.73 -38.79 10.17
N LYS A 299 8.79 -38.06 10.52
CA LYS A 299 8.69 -36.62 10.76
C LYS A 299 8.43 -35.85 9.45
N ALA A 300 9.12 -36.25 8.39
CA ALA A 300 8.91 -35.67 7.05
C ALA A 300 7.43 -35.76 6.60
N GLU A 301 6.89 -37.02 6.68
CA GLU A 301 5.49 -37.27 6.33
C GLU A 301 4.51 -36.47 7.20
N ARG A 302 4.75 -36.37 8.51
CA ARG A 302 3.91 -35.60 9.42
C ARG A 302 3.91 -34.13 9.06
N THR A 303 5.10 -33.60 8.77
CA THR A 303 5.24 -32.16 8.38
C THR A 303 4.52 -31.87 7.07
N TRP A 304 4.66 -32.72 6.05
CA TRP A 304 3.95 -32.52 4.78
C TRP A 304 2.43 -32.72 4.90
N ARG A 305 1.96 -33.69 5.74
CA ARG A 305 0.51 -33.82 6.03
C ARG A 305 -0.05 -32.60 6.74
N ARG A 306 0.73 -32.00 7.70
CA ARG A 306 0.35 -30.72 8.33
C ARG A 306 0.20 -29.60 7.27
N LEU A 307 1.17 -29.47 6.35
CA LEU A 307 1.12 -28.50 5.26
C LEU A 307 -0.14 -28.68 4.40
N ILE A 308 -0.40 -29.91 3.95
CA ILE A 308 -1.55 -30.22 3.08
C ILE A 308 -2.88 -29.94 3.78
N GLY A 309 -2.98 -30.27 5.08
CA GLY A 309 -4.20 -30.06 5.86
C GLY A 309 -4.47 -28.59 6.21
N ALA A 310 -3.42 -27.79 6.41
CA ALA A 310 -3.57 -26.38 6.78
C ALA A 310 -3.78 -25.44 5.58
N PHE A 311 -3.28 -25.81 4.40
CA PHE A 311 -3.29 -24.92 3.23
C PHE A 311 -3.97 -25.60 2.04
N PRO A 312 -5.08 -25.06 1.53
CA PRO A 312 -5.91 -25.73 0.51
C PRO A 312 -5.31 -25.70 -0.90
N GLY A 313 -4.25 -24.90 -1.14
CA GLY A 313 -3.64 -24.77 -2.47
C GLY A 313 -2.19 -24.33 -2.43
N GLY A 314 -1.61 -24.14 -3.63
CA GLY A 314 -0.28 -23.55 -3.81
C GLY A 314 0.81 -24.58 -4.17
N TYR A 315 1.94 -24.04 -4.67
CA TYR A 315 3.07 -24.82 -5.19
C TYR A 315 3.63 -25.80 -4.16
N TYR A 316 3.88 -25.35 -2.93
CA TYR A 316 4.48 -26.21 -1.90
C TYR A 316 3.55 -27.32 -1.41
N ARG A 317 2.23 -27.08 -1.41
CA ARG A 317 1.23 -28.12 -1.15
C ARG A 317 1.33 -29.22 -2.21
N TRP A 318 1.31 -28.84 -3.48
CA TRP A 318 1.45 -29.78 -4.59
C TRP A 318 2.74 -30.61 -4.47
N ARG A 319 3.88 -29.98 -4.21
CA ARG A 319 5.18 -30.68 -4.02
C ARG A 319 5.15 -31.64 -2.83
N ALA A 320 4.52 -31.27 -1.71
CA ALA A 320 4.38 -32.14 -0.55
C ALA A 320 3.52 -33.37 -0.87
N MET A 321 2.45 -33.20 -1.66
CA MET A 321 1.62 -34.32 -2.13
C MET A 321 2.40 -35.29 -3.00
N GLU A 322 3.25 -34.81 -3.92
CA GLU A 322 4.14 -35.66 -4.70
C GLU A 322 5.07 -36.50 -3.80
N HIS A 323 5.68 -35.90 -2.77
CA HIS A 323 6.54 -36.60 -1.83
C HIS A 323 5.80 -37.64 -1.00
N LEU A 324 4.51 -37.43 -0.74
CA LEU A 324 3.66 -38.40 -0.02
C LEU A 324 3.04 -39.46 -0.92
N GLY A 325 3.20 -39.37 -2.24
CA GLY A 325 2.53 -40.23 -3.21
C GLY A 325 1.01 -40.05 -3.24
N VAL A 326 0.50 -38.89 -2.79
CA VAL A 326 -0.92 -38.54 -2.81
C VAL A 326 -1.18 -37.76 -4.09
N ALA A 327 -1.58 -38.45 -5.14
CA ALA A 327 -1.94 -37.83 -6.41
C ALA A 327 -3.34 -37.20 -6.32
N GLU A 328 -3.42 -35.87 -6.10
CA GLU A 328 -4.53 -35.15 -6.73
C GLU A 328 -4.13 -34.91 -8.19
N PRO A 329 -4.95 -35.34 -9.18
CA PRO A 329 -4.70 -34.86 -10.53
C PRO A 329 -4.68 -33.35 -10.48
N LEU A 330 -3.61 -32.71 -10.96
CA LEU A 330 -3.64 -31.34 -11.42
C LEU A 330 -4.68 -31.30 -12.56
N ALA A 331 -5.95 -31.30 -12.21
CA ALA A 331 -6.96 -30.84 -13.09
C ALA A 331 -6.69 -29.36 -13.29
N LEU A 332 -5.83 -29.02 -14.24
CA LEU A 332 -5.98 -27.80 -15.01
C LEU A 332 -7.38 -27.91 -15.62
N ARG A 333 -8.40 -27.63 -14.81
CA ARG A 333 -9.73 -27.44 -15.30
C ARG A 333 -9.62 -26.22 -16.20
N SER A 334 -9.54 -26.46 -17.49
CA SER A 334 -10.01 -25.47 -18.45
C SER A 334 -11.35 -24.99 -17.89
N PRO A 335 -11.56 -23.68 -17.73
CA PRO A 335 -12.85 -23.20 -17.26
C PRO A 335 -13.89 -23.85 -18.16
N ASP A 336 -14.72 -24.69 -17.55
CA ASP A 336 -15.84 -25.31 -18.26
C ASP A 336 -16.68 -24.15 -18.83
N PRO A 337 -16.80 -24.01 -20.14
CA PRO A 337 -17.62 -22.95 -20.72
C PRO A 337 -19.09 -23.01 -20.27
N GLN A 338 -19.50 -24.10 -19.61
CA GLN A 338 -20.81 -24.26 -18.98
C GLN A 338 -20.78 -23.99 -17.47
N GLN A 339 -19.61 -23.58 -16.90
CA GLN A 339 -19.57 -23.23 -15.49
C GLN A 339 -20.41 -22.00 -15.27
N GLU A 340 -21.48 -22.14 -14.49
CA GLU A 340 -22.29 -21.00 -14.08
C GLU A 340 -21.38 -19.90 -13.54
N PRO A 341 -21.65 -18.63 -13.89
CA PRO A 341 -20.88 -17.52 -13.34
C PRO A 341 -20.85 -17.65 -11.81
N PRO A 342 -19.72 -17.34 -11.17
CA PRO A 342 -19.59 -17.51 -9.74
C PRO A 342 -20.79 -16.87 -9.04
N ALA A 343 -21.43 -17.63 -8.15
CA ALA A 343 -22.60 -17.15 -7.40
C ALA A 343 -22.27 -15.78 -6.79
N TRP A 344 -23.22 -14.85 -6.89
CA TRP A 344 -23.08 -13.53 -6.31
C TRP A 344 -22.64 -13.66 -4.84
N GLN A 345 -21.56 -12.92 -4.48
CA GLN A 345 -21.02 -12.91 -3.13
C GLN A 345 -21.23 -11.54 -2.48
N PRO A 346 -21.71 -11.49 -1.24
CA PRO A 346 -21.82 -10.24 -0.50
C PRO A 346 -20.44 -9.61 -0.32
N LEU A 347 -20.36 -8.28 -0.37
CA LEU A 347 -19.11 -7.54 -0.21
C LEU A 347 -18.60 -7.61 1.23
N ASN A 348 -19.52 -7.59 2.21
CA ASN A 348 -19.26 -7.60 3.66
C ASN A 348 -18.43 -6.40 4.15
N SER A 349 -18.57 -5.23 3.53
CA SER A 349 -18.05 -3.98 4.07
C SER A 349 -18.83 -3.56 5.33
N HIS A 350 -18.19 -2.82 6.24
CA HIS A 350 -18.86 -2.20 7.39
C HIS A 350 -19.86 -1.10 6.98
N HIS A 351 -19.81 -0.66 5.73
CA HIS A 351 -20.61 0.44 5.20
C HIS A 351 -21.88 -0.06 4.51
N ARG A 352 -23.03 0.16 5.17
CA ARG A 352 -24.33 -0.32 4.66
C ARG A 352 -24.63 0.14 3.24
N LEU A 353 -24.38 1.41 2.90
CA LEU A 353 -24.65 1.94 1.58
C LEU A 353 -23.81 1.22 0.50
N VAL A 354 -22.52 0.99 0.80
CA VAL A 354 -21.60 0.27 -0.12
C VAL A 354 -22.13 -1.14 -0.41
N ASN A 355 -22.55 -1.87 0.61
CA ASN A 355 -23.12 -3.21 0.47
C ASN A 355 -24.41 -3.23 -0.38
N GLU A 356 -25.30 -2.25 -0.16
CA GLU A 356 -26.56 -2.15 -0.92
C GLU A 356 -26.29 -1.82 -2.41
N LEU A 357 -25.37 -0.90 -2.70
CA LEU A 357 -24.98 -0.57 -4.06
C LEU A 357 -24.32 -1.76 -4.76
N TRP A 358 -23.47 -2.49 -4.05
CA TRP A 358 -22.87 -3.74 -4.54
C TRP A 358 -23.95 -4.78 -4.88
N ARG A 359 -24.89 -4.99 -3.95
CA ARG A 359 -26.01 -5.93 -4.14
C ARG A 359 -26.86 -5.60 -5.37
N LEU A 360 -26.98 -4.32 -5.70
CA LEU A 360 -27.72 -3.83 -6.88
C LEU A 360 -26.87 -3.81 -8.16
N GLY A 361 -25.61 -4.31 -8.14
CA GLY A 361 -24.71 -4.28 -9.27
C GLY A 361 -24.19 -2.88 -9.64
N GLN A 362 -24.39 -1.88 -8.77
CA GLN A 362 -23.94 -0.50 -8.98
C GLN A 362 -22.48 -0.35 -8.53
N VAL A 363 -21.57 -1.09 -9.16
CA VAL A 363 -20.17 -1.24 -8.71
C VAL A 363 -19.41 0.08 -8.65
N HIS A 364 -19.57 0.97 -9.63
CA HIS A 364 -18.92 2.30 -9.61
C HIS A 364 -19.43 3.18 -8.48
N ALA A 365 -20.74 3.20 -8.24
CA ALA A 365 -21.32 3.95 -7.14
C ALA A 365 -20.92 3.35 -5.77
N ALA A 366 -20.80 2.02 -5.67
CA ALA A 366 -20.29 1.36 -4.49
C ALA A 366 -18.84 1.75 -4.21
N TRP A 367 -17.99 1.80 -5.23
CA TRP A 367 -16.61 2.23 -5.13
C TRP A 367 -16.49 3.70 -4.69
N GLU A 368 -17.24 4.62 -5.32
CA GLU A 368 -17.28 6.02 -4.89
C GLU A 368 -17.77 6.19 -3.44
N ALA A 369 -18.80 5.44 -3.05
CA ALA A 369 -19.31 5.46 -1.69
C ALA A 369 -18.28 4.93 -0.67
N TRP A 370 -17.48 3.92 -1.05
CA TRP A 370 -16.40 3.41 -0.21
C TRP A 370 -15.27 4.44 -0.08
N GLN A 371 -14.81 5.03 -1.21
CA GLN A 371 -13.77 6.05 -1.22
C GLN A 371 -14.15 7.29 -0.40
N ALA A 372 -15.42 7.68 -0.39
CA ALA A 372 -15.90 8.83 0.39
C ALA A 372 -15.74 8.65 1.91
N GLN A 373 -15.53 7.43 2.39
CA GLN A 373 -15.38 7.09 3.80
C GLN A 373 -13.95 6.65 4.16
N ALA A 374 -13.13 6.34 3.15
CA ALA A 374 -11.75 5.94 3.36
C ALA A 374 -10.89 7.15 3.74
N ASP A 375 -10.05 6.99 4.76
CA ASP A 375 -8.96 7.91 5.06
C ASP A 375 -7.66 7.32 4.47
N PRO A 376 -7.08 7.92 3.43
CA PRO A 376 -5.85 7.41 2.83
C PRO A 376 -4.65 7.41 3.79
N ALA A 377 -4.70 8.16 4.88
CA ALA A 377 -3.67 8.14 5.92
C ALA A 377 -3.80 6.95 6.88
N VAL A 378 -4.95 6.27 6.89
CA VAL A 378 -5.24 5.15 7.80
C VAL A 378 -5.52 3.90 6.97
N PRO A 379 -4.64 2.87 7.00
CA PRO A 379 -4.90 1.63 6.31
C PRO A 379 -6.22 1.00 6.79
N PRO A 380 -7.09 0.55 5.87
CA PRO A 380 -8.33 -0.09 6.27
C PRO A 380 -8.05 -1.42 7.01
N PRO A 381 -8.92 -1.83 7.95
CA PRO A 381 -8.81 -3.12 8.61
C PRO A 381 -8.89 -4.28 7.59
N PRO A 382 -8.43 -5.50 7.95
CA PRO A 382 -8.31 -6.61 7.00
C PRO A 382 -9.60 -6.93 6.22
N GLU A 383 -10.76 -6.84 6.89
CA GLU A 383 -12.07 -7.10 6.27
C GLU A 383 -12.40 -6.04 5.21
N GLU A 384 -12.09 -4.78 5.47
CA GLU A 384 -12.30 -3.68 4.53
C GLU A 384 -11.29 -3.71 3.37
N ARG A 385 -10.06 -4.23 3.58
CA ARG A 385 -9.11 -4.44 2.47
C ARG A 385 -9.64 -5.46 1.45
N LEU A 386 -10.29 -6.52 1.93
CA LEU A 386 -10.92 -7.49 1.04
C LEU A 386 -12.09 -6.88 0.25
N ALA A 387 -12.89 -6.05 0.92
CA ALA A 387 -13.98 -5.31 0.27
C ALA A 387 -13.42 -4.31 -0.76
N GLU A 388 -12.37 -3.58 -0.41
CA GLU A 388 -11.65 -2.67 -1.31
C GLU A 388 -11.13 -3.40 -2.55
N GLY A 389 -10.40 -4.51 -2.37
CA GLY A 389 -9.86 -5.30 -3.47
C GLY A 389 -10.95 -5.77 -4.44
N ARG A 390 -12.08 -6.24 -3.92
CA ARG A 390 -13.24 -6.64 -4.75
C ARG A 390 -13.85 -5.47 -5.52
N LEU A 391 -13.98 -4.31 -4.89
CA LEU A 391 -14.47 -3.09 -5.52
C LEU A 391 -13.54 -2.62 -6.64
N ARG A 392 -12.22 -2.60 -6.38
CA ARG A 392 -11.20 -2.24 -7.37
C ARG A 392 -11.26 -3.17 -8.59
N LEU A 393 -11.28 -4.47 -8.38
CA LEU A 393 -11.41 -5.45 -9.45
C LEU A 393 -12.69 -5.23 -10.28
N ALA A 394 -13.82 -4.94 -9.61
CA ALA A 394 -15.10 -4.72 -10.28
C ALA A 394 -15.15 -3.44 -11.12
N VAL A 395 -14.37 -2.41 -10.77
CA VAL A 395 -14.22 -1.17 -11.56
C VAL A 395 -13.07 -1.23 -12.57
N GLY A 396 -12.35 -2.36 -12.65
CA GLY A 396 -11.28 -2.58 -13.63
C GLY A 396 -9.87 -2.20 -13.14
N ASP A 397 -9.70 -1.82 -11.87
CA ASP A 397 -8.39 -1.59 -11.26
C ASP A 397 -7.77 -2.92 -10.80
N THR A 398 -7.32 -3.72 -11.78
CA THR A 398 -6.78 -5.07 -11.54
C THR A 398 -5.39 -5.09 -10.95
N TRP A 399 -4.67 -3.96 -10.98
CA TRP A 399 -3.32 -3.87 -10.43
C TRP A 399 -3.31 -3.71 -8.91
N MET A 400 -4.24 -2.90 -8.39
CA MET A 400 -4.32 -2.62 -6.95
C MET A 400 -5.37 -3.48 -6.23
N GLY A 401 -6.29 -4.09 -6.97
CA GLY A 401 -7.31 -5.03 -6.45
C GLY A 401 -6.79 -6.44 -6.39
#